data_1e04e72c995afc281bc8426fd0151e40
#
_entry.id   1e04e72c995afc281bc8426fd0151e40
#
_cell.length_a   1.000
_cell.length_b   1.000
_cell.length_c   1.000
_cell.angle_alpha   90.00
_cell.angle_beta   90.00
_cell.angle_gamma   90.00
#
_symmetry.space_group_name_H-M   'P 1'
#
loop_
_entity.id
_entity.type
_entity.pdbx_description
1 polymer ?
#
loop_
_entity_poly.entity_id
_entity_poly.type
_entity_poly.pdbx_seq_one_letter_code
_entity_poly.pdbx_strand_id
1 'polypeptide(L)'
;RSTLMRSSAASDVYKRQVADKLNINPKVLKVDTNTLLYQVPGGMLSNLISQLKQANAEDKYYDVLAEVPRVRADFGYPPLVTPTSQIVGTQAVMNVLVGERYKMVTKESKGMLRGEYGKLPGEVNEEVRKMAIGDDKVITCRPADLLKPEMDKYREEIRDQATCEEDVLSYALFPKVAPKFFEYRSAHQTKIDSTMLNKDNKTMPV
;
A
#
# COMPACT_ATOMS: atom_id res chain seq x y z
N ARG A 1 -5.16 -39.25 0.40
CA ARG A 1 -4.13 -38.91 1.41
C ARG A 1 -2.73 -38.77 0.80
N SER A 2 -2.37 -39.58 -0.24
CA SER A 2 -1.01 -39.56 -0.84
C SER A 2 -0.71 -38.30 -1.68
N THR A 3 -1.71 -37.67 -2.27
CA THR A 3 -1.54 -36.52 -3.19
C THR A 3 -1.16 -35.23 -2.45
N LEU A 4 -1.71 -34.99 -1.26
CA LEU A 4 -1.39 -33.84 -0.42
C LEU A 4 0.03 -33.91 0.14
N MET A 5 0.51 -35.11 0.53
CA MET A 5 1.87 -35.31 1.01
C MET A 5 2.92 -35.12 -0.10
N ARG A 6 2.63 -35.57 -1.33
CA ARG A 6 3.49 -35.36 -2.49
C ARG A 6 3.61 -33.90 -2.89
N SER A 7 2.52 -33.14 -2.82
CA SER A 7 2.50 -31.70 -3.11
C SER A 7 3.35 -30.90 -2.11
N SER A 8 3.24 -31.19 -0.81
CA SER A 8 4.04 -30.50 0.20
C SER A 8 5.54 -30.86 0.12
N ALA A 9 5.88 -32.12 -0.14
CA ALA A 9 7.26 -32.55 -0.34
C ALA A 9 7.89 -31.93 -1.59
N ALA A 10 7.16 -31.87 -2.71
CA ALA A 10 7.64 -31.22 -3.93
C ALA A 10 7.86 -29.70 -3.71
N SER A 11 6.96 -29.04 -2.99
CA SER A 11 7.11 -27.63 -2.62
C SER A 11 8.33 -27.40 -1.71
N ASP A 12 8.61 -28.30 -0.79
CA ASP A 12 9.75 -28.21 0.13
C ASP A 12 11.10 -28.42 -0.60
N VAL A 13 11.14 -29.38 -1.52
CA VAL A 13 12.30 -29.60 -2.40
C VAL A 13 12.57 -28.36 -3.27
N TYR A 14 11.52 -27.77 -3.87
CA TYR A 14 11.65 -26.58 -4.68
C TYR A 14 12.16 -25.39 -3.85
N LYS A 15 11.64 -25.19 -2.64
CA LYS A 15 12.11 -24.14 -1.73
C LYS A 15 13.59 -24.30 -1.39
N ARG A 16 14.06 -25.52 -1.13
CA ARG A 16 15.47 -25.77 -0.84
C ARG A 16 16.38 -25.52 -2.04
N GLN A 17 15.97 -25.94 -3.23
CA GLN A 17 16.74 -25.73 -4.46
C GLN A 17 16.88 -24.25 -4.85
N VAL A 18 15.92 -23.42 -4.46
CA VAL A 18 15.87 -21.99 -4.78
C VAL A 18 16.46 -21.14 -3.66
N ALA A 19 16.43 -21.65 -2.40
CA ALA A 19 16.89 -20.91 -1.22
C ALA A 19 18.35 -20.43 -1.33
N ASP A 20 19.23 -21.26 -1.92
CA ASP A 20 20.65 -20.92 -2.11
C ASP A 20 20.86 -19.83 -3.18
N LYS A 21 19.89 -19.64 -4.08
CA LYS A 21 19.93 -18.67 -5.19
C LYS A 21 19.21 -17.36 -4.84
N LEU A 22 18.35 -17.38 -3.84
CA LEU A 22 17.60 -16.23 -3.37
C LEU A 22 18.17 -15.75 -2.05
N ASN A 23 18.49 -14.48 -1.96
CA ASN A 23 18.91 -13.85 -0.71
C ASN A 23 17.69 -13.70 0.23
N ILE A 24 17.23 -14.84 0.77
CA ILE A 24 16.04 -14.90 1.61
C ILE A 24 16.43 -14.51 3.03
N ASN A 25 15.77 -13.51 3.59
CA ASN A 25 15.99 -13.10 4.97
C ASN A 25 15.56 -14.25 5.92
N PRO A 26 16.49 -14.87 6.68
CA PRO A 26 16.18 -15.99 7.56
C PRO A 26 15.17 -15.65 8.67
N LYS A 27 15.00 -14.39 9.02
CA LYS A 27 13.98 -13.94 9.99
C LYS A 27 12.56 -14.18 9.48
N VAL A 28 12.36 -14.25 8.15
CA VAL A 28 11.04 -14.48 7.53
C VAL A 28 10.73 -15.98 7.38
N LEU A 29 11.74 -16.83 7.42
CA LEU A 29 11.60 -18.28 7.23
C LEU A 29 11.28 -19.05 8.52
N LYS A 30 11.51 -18.47 9.68
CA LYS A 30 11.26 -19.10 10.97
C LYS A 30 9.83 -18.84 11.42
N VAL A 31 9.20 -19.86 12.01
CA VAL A 31 7.95 -19.67 12.76
C VAL A 31 8.30 -18.89 14.03
N ASP A 32 7.79 -17.69 14.14
CA ASP A 32 7.92 -16.87 15.32
C ASP A 32 6.56 -16.81 16.03
N THR A 33 6.46 -17.47 17.17
CA THR A 33 5.23 -17.47 17.99
C THR A 33 4.91 -16.09 18.58
N ASN A 34 5.88 -15.19 18.66
CA ASN A 34 5.66 -13.81 19.07
C ASN A 34 4.71 -13.06 18.11
N THR A 35 4.62 -13.48 16.86
CA THR A 35 3.66 -12.92 15.90
C THR A 35 2.21 -13.14 16.33
N LEU A 36 1.91 -14.24 17.01
CA LEU A 36 0.60 -14.51 17.60
C LEU A 36 0.31 -13.59 18.78
N LEU A 37 1.31 -13.33 19.60
CA LEU A 37 1.24 -12.40 20.74
C LEU A 37 0.94 -10.97 20.29
N TYR A 38 1.62 -10.53 19.25
CA TYR A 38 1.47 -9.19 18.70
C TYR A 38 0.37 -9.09 17.62
N GLN A 39 -0.27 -10.21 17.27
CA GLN A 39 -1.38 -10.28 16.31
C GLN A 39 -1.02 -9.69 14.92
N VAL A 40 0.23 -9.79 14.50
CA VAL A 40 0.73 -9.21 13.27
C VAL A 40 0.67 -10.22 12.12
N PRO A 41 -0.07 -9.94 11.04
CA PRO A 41 -0.10 -10.82 9.86
C PRO A 41 1.27 -10.92 9.17
N GLY A 42 1.58 -12.08 8.57
CA GLY A 42 2.87 -12.34 7.94
C GLY A 42 3.29 -11.32 6.87
N GLY A 43 2.35 -10.84 6.04
CA GLY A 43 2.61 -9.79 5.06
C GLY A 43 3.00 -8.44 5.69
N MET A 44 2.46 -8.13 6.86
CA MET A 44 2.82 -6.93 7.60
C MET A 44 4.26 -7.03 8.17
N LEU A 45 4.68 -8.22 8.62
CA LEU A 45 6.03 -8.44 9.16
C LEU A 45 7.11 -8.11 8.14
N SER A 46 6.96 -8.58 6.90
CA SER A 46 7.94 -8.29 5.84
C SER A 46 8.04 -6.80 5.53
N ASN A 47 6.92 -6.08 5.57
CA ASN A 47 6.90 -4.63 5.40
C ASN A 47 7.59 -3.91 6.56
N LEU A 48 7.33 -4.31 7.82
CA LEU A 48 7.98 -3.74 9.00
C LEU A 48 9.50 -3.95 8.96
N ILE A 49 9.95 -5.15 8.63
CA ILE A 49 11.39 -5.46 8.49
C ILE A 49 12.02 -4.59 7.39
N SER A 50 11.35 -4.42 6.25
CA SER A 50 11.85 -3.59 5.16
C SER A 50 11.95 -2.11 5.56
N GLN A 51 10.96 -1.57 6.26
CA GLN A 51 10.98 -0.19 6.76
C GLN A 51 12.10 0.03 7.79
N LEU A 52 12.25 -0.89 8.74
CA LEU A 52 13.32 -0.81 9.75
C LEU A 52 14.71 -0.92 9.11
N LYS A 53 14.87 -1.78 8.10
CA LYS A 53 16.12 -1.89 7.34
C LYS A 53 16.46 -0.59 6.60
N GLN A 54 15.48 0.05 5.96
CA GLN A 54 15.67 1.34 5.30
C GLN A 54 16.06 2.45 6.30
N ALA A 55 15.56 2.36 7.53
CA ALA A 55 15.89 3.28 8.61
C ALA A 55 17.16 2.90 9.40
N ASN A 56 17.86 1.81 9.03
CA ASN A 56 19.00 1.24 9.77
C ASN A 56 18.70 1.00 11.26
N ALA A 57 17.49 0.55 11.58
CA ALA A 57 16.98 0.36 12.94
C ALA A 57 16.40 -1.07 13.13
N GLU A 58 17.07 -2.08 12.58
CA GLU A 58 16.64 -3.49 12.67
C GLU A 58 16.65 -4.02 14.12
N ASP A 59 17.45 -3.42 14.99
CA ASP A 59 17.52 -3.70 16.42
C ASP A 59 16.20 -3.40 17.14
N LYS A 60 15.43 -2.42 16.66
CA LYS A 60 14.12 -2.02 17.23
C LYS A 60 12.94 -2.88 16.79
N TYR A 61 13.20 -3.99 16.11
CA TYR A 61 12.13 -4.84 15.57
C TYR A 61 11.11 -5.30 16.62
N TYR A 62 11.56 -5.77 17.78
CA TYR A 62 10.67 -6.23 18.84
C TYR A 62 9.92 -5.09 19.52
N ASP A 63 10.52 -3.91 19.63
CA ASP A 63 9.85 -2.72 20.16
C ASP A 63 8.68 -2.31 19.26
N VAL A 64 8.89 -2.36 17.93
CA VAL A 64 7.83 -2.09 16.95
C VAL A 64 6.72 -3.14 17.05
N LEU A 65 7.06 -4.43 17.18
CA LEU A 65 6.05 -5.48 17.34
C LEU A 65 5.22 -5.26 18.61
N ALA A 66 5.83 -4.83 19.71
CA ALA A 66 5.13 -4.52 20.96
C ALA A 66 4.26 -3.25 20.84
N GLU A 67 4.63 -2.30 19.99
CA GLU A 67 3.86 -1.07 19.76
C GLU A 67 2.64 -1.27 18.85
N VAL A 68 2.67 -2.23 17.92
CA VAL A 68 1.55 -2.50 17.00
C VAL A 68 0.21 -2.72 17.70
N PRO A 69 0.06 -3.58 18.73
CA PRO A 69 -1.20 -3.76 19.44
C PRO A 69 -1.69 -2.48 20.12
N ARG A 70 -0.76 -1.65 20.61
CA ARG A 70 -1.06 -0.39 21.29
C ARG A 70 -1.62 0.64 20.32
N VAL A 71 -0.96 0.81 19.17
CA VAL A 71 -1.46 1.68 18.08
C VAL A 71 -2.80 1.17 17.56
N ARG A 72 -2.97 -0.15 17.42
CA ARG A 72 -4.23 -0.75 17.00
C ARG A 72 -5.37 -0.42 17.98
N ALA A 73 -5.11 -0.52 19.29
CA ALA A 73 -6.08 -0.16 20.31
C ALA A 73 -6.44 1.33 20.27
N ASP A 74 -5.44 2.21 20.19
CA ASP A 74 -5.64 3.65 20.11
C ASP A 74 -6.45 4.07 18.87
N PHE A 75 -6.34 3.31 17.78
CA PHE A 75 -7.07 3.56 16.53
C PHE A 75 -8.45 2.88 16.48
N GLY A 76 -8.96 2.35 17.59
CA GLY A 76 -10.28 1.72 17.65
C GLY A 76 -10.33 0.34 16.99
N TYR A 77 -9.26 -0.44 17.11
CA TYR A 77 -9.15 -1.85 16.69
C TYR A 77 -9.43 -2.08 15.19
N PRO A 78 -8.83 -1.32 14.26
CA PRO A 78 -9.00 -1.61 12.86
C PRO A 78 -8.57 -3.05 12.52
N PRO A 79 -9.23 -3.72 11.57
CA PRO A 79 -8.79 -5.03 11.11
C PRO A 79 -7.40 -4.92 10.48
N LEU A 80 -6.49 -5.86 10.83
CA LEU A 80 -5.11 -5.84 10.29
C LEU A 80 -5.03 -6.49 8.91
N VAL A 81 -5.78 -5.93 7.97
CA VAL A 81 -5.77 -6.26 6.54
C VAL A 81 -5.36 -5.02 5.75
N THR A 82 -5.00 -5.17 4.48
CA THR A 82 -4.66 -4.03 3.61
C THR A 82 -5.89 -3.14 3.38
N PRO A 83 -5.82 -1.80 3.52
CA PRO A 83 -4.62 -1.00 3.79
C PRO A 83 -4.34 -0.76 5.29
N THR A 84 -5.28 -1.05 6.18
CA THR A 84 -5.26 -0.65 7.59
C THR A 84 -4.10 -1.27 8.37
N SER A 85 -3.67 -2.49 8.02
CA SER A 85 -2.47 -3.12 8.60
C SER A 85 -1.21 -2.31 8.32
N GLN A 86 -1.08 -1.75 7.13
CA GLN A 86 0.06 -0.91 6.77
C GLN A 86 0.05 0.41 7.51
N ILE A 87 -1.12 1.03 7.68
CA ILE A 87 -1.29 2.28 8.42
C ILE A 87 -0.86 2.10 9.88
N VAL A 88 -1.40 1.07 10.55
CA VAL A 88 -1.05 0.74 11.94
C VAL A 88 0.44 0.41 12.06
N GLY A 89 0.98 -0.39 11.14
CA GLY A 89 2.40 -0.77 11.16
C GLY A 89 3.34 0.40 10.96
N THR A 90 3.09 1.24 9.98
CA THR A 90 3.91 2.43 9.72
C THR A 90 3.85 3.40 10.89
N GLN A 91 2.68 3.59 11.50
CA GLN A 91 2.57 4.44 12.68
C GLN A 91 3.34 3.86 13.88
N ALA A 92 3.30 2.55 14.09
CA ALA A 92 4.09 1.89 15.15
C ALA A 92 5.60 2.07 14.92
N VAL A 93 6.07 1.91 13.67
CA VAL A 93 7.47 2.19 13.31
C VAL A 93 7.83 3.64 13.64
N MET A 94 7.00 4.61 13.25
CA MET A 94 7.25 6.02 13.52
C MET A 94 7.32 6.34 15.01
N ASN A 95 6.40 5.79 15.81
CA ASN A 95 6.41 5.97 17.26
C ASN A 95 7.72 5.49 17.89
N VAL A 96 8.24 4.34 17.45
CA VAL A 96 9.49 3.77 17.99
C VAL A 96 10.73 4.50 17.47
N LEU A 97 10.76 4.88 16.20
CA LEU A 97 11.92 5.57 15.61
C LEU A 97 12.10 6.98 16.18
N VAL A 98 11.00 7.71 16.36
CA VAL A 98 11.00 9.07 16.92
C VAL A 98 11.21 9.05 18.42
N GLY A 99 10.89 7.93 19.09
CA GLY A 99 11.01 7.78 20.54
C GLY A 99 9.88 8.43 21.35
N GLU A 100 8.93 9.08 20.69
CA GLU A 100 7.75 9.70 21.30
C GLU A 100 6.51 9.34 20.48
N ARG A 101 5.50 8.76 21.18
CA ARG A 101 4.27 8.30 20.52
C ARG A 101 3.49 9.47 19.93
N TYR A 102 3.08 9.31 18.68
CA TYR A 102 2.26 10.28 17.90
C TYR A 102 2.87 11.67 17.73
N LYS A 103 4.16 11.87 18.01
CA LYS A 103 4.85 13.11 17.64
C LYS A 103 4.86 13.34 16.13
N MET A 104 4.97 12.25 15.37
CA MET A 104 4.77 12.24 13.93
C MET A 104 3.61 11.31 13.58
N VAL A 105 2.56 11.87 12.98
CA VAL A 105 1.40 11.12 12.53
C VAL A 105 1.34 11.16 11.01
N THR A 106 1.26 9.98 10.38
CA THR A 106 1.21 9.87 8.93
C THR A 106 -0.12 10.41 8.37
N LYS A 107 -0.13 10.80 7.11
CA LYS A 107 -1.34 11.29 6.43
C LYS A 107 -2.46 10.24 6.47
N GLU A 108 -2.10 8.99 6.26
CA GLU A 108 -3.02 7.85 6.27
C GLU A 108 -3.59 7.59 7.67
N SER A 109 -2.76 7.72 8.72
CA SER A 109 -3.22 7.65 10.12
C SER A 109 -4.21 8.75 10.44
N LYS A 110 -3.95 9.99 10.00
CA LYS A 110 -4.90 11.10 10.13
C LYS A 110 -6.21 10.82 9.40
N GLY A 111 -6.14 10.30 8.18
CA GLY A 111 -7.32 9.92 7.40
C GLY A 111 -8.15 8.84 8.10
N MET A 112 -7.49 7.84 8.70
CA MET A 112 -8.19 6.81 9.48
C MET A 112 -8.92 7.41 10.70
N LEU A 113 -8.25 8.27 11.46
CA LEU A 113 -8.82 8.92 12.63
C LEU A 113 -9.94 9.92 12.28
N ARG A 114 -9.94 10.48 11.06
CA ARG A 114 -11.03 11.28 10.50
C ARG A 114 -12.24 10.44 10.04
N GLY A 115 -12.08 9.12 9.89
CA GLY A 115 -13.14 8.25 9.38
C GLY A 115 -13.16 8.09 7.85
N GLU A 116 -12.10 8.48 7.12
CA GLU A 116 -11.99 8.31 5.66
C GLU A 116 -12.00 6.84 5.23
N TYR A 117 -11.66 5.92 6.13
CA TYR A 117 -11.69 4.47 5.93
C TYR A 117 -12.97 3.80 6.44
N GLY A 118 -13.99 4.59 6.83
CA GLY A 118 -15.25 4.11 7.36
C GLY A 118 -15.26 3.95 8.89
N LYS A 119 -16.34 3.35 9.39
CA LYS A 119 -16.53 3.17 10.85
C LYS A 119 -15.55 2.13 11.39
N LEU A 120 -14.86 2.49 12.46
CA LEU A 120 -13.96 1.60 13.17
C LEU A 120 -14.73 0.67 14.13
N PRO A 121 -14.22 -0.56 14.38
CA PRO A 121 -14.92 -1.54 15.22
C PRO A 121 -15.03 -1.15 16.70
N GLY A 122 -14.01 -0.47 17.23
CA GLY A 122 -13.94 -0.03 18.61
C GLY A 122 -13.88 1.47 18.76
N GLU A 123 -13.81 1.92 20.00
CA GLU A 123 -13.63 3.32 20.33
C GLU A 123 -12.20 3.77 20.05
N VAL A 124 -12.07 4.92 19.44
CA VAL A 124 -10.78 5.57 19.17
C VAL A 124 -10.35 6.33 20.42
N ASN A 125 -9.08 6.29 20.74
CA ASN A 125 -8.52 7.10 21.81
C ASN A 125 -8.63 8.59 21.45
N GLU A 126 -9.45 9.33 22.19
CA GLU A 126 -9.76 10.74 21.92
C GLU A 126 -8.54 11.66 22.10
N GLU A 127 -7.62 11.33 22.98
CA GLU A 127 -6.38 12.10 23.14
C GLU A 127 -5.51 11.96 21.90
N VAL A 128 -5.37 10.73 21.39
CA VAL A 128 -4.63 10.45 20.15
C VAL A 128 -5.30 11.10 18.95
N ARG A 129 -6.63 11.06 18.88
CA ARG A 129 -7.40 11.74 17.83
C ARG A 129 -7.11 13.24 17.84
N LYS A 130 -7.21 13.90 19.01
CA LYS A 130 -6.91 15.33 19.14
C LYS A 130 -5.47 15.68 18.76
N MET A 131 -4.50 14.87 19.17
CA MET A 131 -3.10 15.08 18.78
C MET A 131 -2.90 14.97 17.28
N ALA A 132 -3.59 14.03 16.61
CA ALA A 132 -3.39 13.73 15.22
C ALA A 132 -4.10 14.71 14.26
N ILE A 133 -5.35 15.04 14.53
CA ILE A 133 -6.22 15.80 13.62
C ILE A 133 -6.75 17.10 14.24
N GLY A 134 -6.47 17.37 15.53
CA GLY A 134 -6.97 18.56 16.21
C GLY A 134 -8.50 18.62 16.24
N ASP A 135 -9.05 19.74 15.81
CA ASP A 135 -10.50 20.00 15.76
C ASP A 135 -11.13 19.69 14.37
N ASP A 136 -10.44 18.91 13.54
CA ASP A 136 -10.96 18.50 12.24
C ASP A 136 -12.27 17.71 12.41
N LYS A 137 -13.23 17.95 11.52
CA LYS A 137 -14.51 17.24 11.53
C LYS A 137 -14.30 15.76 11.21
N VAL A 138 -14.86 14.90 12.07
CA VAL A 138 -14.88 13.46 11.85
C VAL A 138 -16.03 13.09 10.91
N ILE A 139 -15.75 12.24 9.93
CA ILE A 139 -16.73 11.71 9.00
C ILE A 139 -17.54 10.63 9.73
N THR A 140 -18.84 10.81 9.85
CA THR A 140 -19.76 9.89 10.53
C THR A 140 -20.65 9.13 9.57
N CYS A 141 -20.73 9.57 8.32
CA CYS A 141 -21.44 8.89 7.23
C CYS A 141 -20.49 7.95 6.47
N ARG A 142 -21.02 7.20 5.51
CA ARG A 142 -20.20 6.41 4.59
C ARG A 142 -19.34 7.37 3.74
N PRO A 143 -18.00 7.23 3.73
CA PRO A 143 -17.13 8.16 2.99
C PRO A 143 -17.46 8.27 1.50
N ALA A 144 -17.93 7.17 0.90
CA ALA A 144 -18.33 7.16 -0.52
C ALA A 144 -19.51 8.10 -0.83
N ASP A 145 -20.35 8.42 0.16
CA ASP A 145 -21.50 9.32 -0.02
C ASP A 145 -21.06 10.80 -0.17
N LEU A 146 -19.80 11.08 0.19
CA LEU A 146 -19.20 12.40 0.04
C LEU A 146 -18.53 12.61 -1.33
N LEU A 147 -18.37 11.53 -2.11
CA LEU A 147 -17.77 11.59 -3.44
C LEU A 147 -18.75 12.17 -4.44
N LYS A 148 -18.28 13.12 -5.23
CA LYS A 148 -19.06 13.65 -6.35
C LYS A 148 -18.90 12.74 -7.57
N PRO A 149 -19.92 12.59 -8.43
CA PRO A 149 -19.74 11.94 -9.73
C PRO A 149 -18.72 12.71 -10.58
N GLU A 150 -17.67 12.02 -11.03
CA GLU A 150 -16.56 12.64 -11.78
C GLU A 150 -16.35 12.02 -13.16
N MET A 151 -17.15 11.02 -13.55
CA MET A 151 -16.94 10.32 -14.83
C MET A 151 -17.08 11.24 -16.04
N ASP A 152 -18.02 12.19 -16.01
CA ASP A 152 -18.21 13.12 -17.12
C ASP A 152 -17.02 14.06 -17.29
N LYS A 153 -16.42 14.48 -16.16
CA LYS A 153 -15.18 15.24 -16.16
C LYS A 153 -14.02 14.43 -16.79
N TYR A 154 -13.85 13.16 -16.40
CA TYR A 154 -12.79 12.34 -16.98
C TYR A 154 -13.01 12.05 -18.47
N ARG A 155 -14.25 11.87 -18.92
CA ARG A 155 -14.55 11.74 -20.34
C ARG A 155 -14.12 12.97 -21.13
N GLU A 156 -14.38 14.16 -20.60
CA GLU A 156 -13.99 15.41 -21.26
C GLU A 156 -12.47 15.61 -21.28
N GLU A 157 -11.78 15.30 -20.16
CA GLU A 157 -10.32 15.46 -20.05
C GLU A 157 -9.53 14.60 -21.05
N ILE A 158 -10.02 13.40 -21.38
CA ILE A 158 -9.30 12.48 -22.30
C ILE A 158 -10.04 12.24 -23.60
N ARG A 159 -10.98 13.08 -23.95
CA ARG A 159 -11.84 12.95 -25.14
C ARG A 159 -11.07 12.60 -26.42
N ASP A 160 -9.92 13.26 -26.63
CA ASP A 160 -9.10 13.09 -27.83
C ASP A 160 -8.20 11.84 -27.80
N GLN A 161 -8.04 11.20 -26.64
CA GLN A 161 -7.16 10.04 -26.43
C GLN A 161 -7.94 8.75 -26.20
N ALA A 162 -9.16 8.85 -25.69
CA ALA A 162 -10.02 7.71 -25.42
C ALA A 162 -10.60 7.14 -26.70
N THR A 163 -10.56 5.83 -26.84
CA THR A 163 -11.17 5.09 -27.96
C THR A 163 -12.38 4.27 -27.50
N CYS A 164 -12.51 4.05 -26.21
CA CYS A 164 -13.59 3.29 -25.57
C CYS A 164 -13.80 3.74 -24.10
N GLU A 165 -14.89 3.27 -23.47
CA GLU A 165 -15.21 3.63 -22.08
C GLU A 165 -14.19 3.07 -21.08
N GLU A 166 -13.56 1.94 -21.40
CA GLU A 166 -12.49 1.35 -20.59
C GLU A 166 -11.26 2.26 -20.51
N ASP A 167 -11.02 3.10 -21.51
CA ASP A 167 -9.95 4.10 -21.48
C ASP A 167 -10.27 5.18 -20.42
N VAL A 168 -11.53 5.61 -20.35
CA VAL A 168 -11.99 6.58 -19.35
C VAL A 168 -11.83 6.02 -17.94
N LEU A 169 -12.21 4.75 -17.72
CA LEU A 169 -12.01 4.06 -16.46
C LEU A 169 -10.54 3.91 -16.12
N SER A 170 -9.71 3.58 -17.09
CA SER A 170 -8.26 3.46 -16.92
C SER A 170 -7.63 4.79 -16.51
N TYR A 171 -8.08 5.89 -17.12
CA TYR A 171 -7.64 7.22 -16.75
C TYR A 171 -8.12 7.63 -15.36
N ALA A 172 -9.38 7.38 -15.03
CA ALA A 172 -9.93 7.67 -13.71
C ALA A 172 -9.15 6.97 -12.58
N LEU A 173 -8.73 5.72 -12.80
CA LEU A 173 -7.97 4.91 -11.85
C LEU A 173 -6.48 5.24 -11.84
N PHE A 174 -5.90 5.55 -13.00
CA PHE A 174 -4.45 5.71 -13.19
C PHE A 174 -4.10 6.96 -14.02
N PRO A 175 -4.45 8.19 -13.56
CA PRO A 175 -4.32 9.41 -14.36
C PRO A 175 -2.89 9.76 -14.78
N LYS A 176 -1.88 9.25 -14.08
CA LYS A 176 -0.47 9.46 -14.41
C LYS A 176 0.12 8.44 -15.39
N VAL A 177 -0.53 7.31 -15.54
CA VAL A 177 -0.02 6.17 -16.33
C VAL A 177 -0.80 5.99 -17.62
N ALA A 178 -2.12 6.10 -17.56
CA ALA A 178 -3.00 5.87 -18.70
C ALA A 178 -2.67 6.71 -19.95
N PRO A 179 -2.39 8.03 -19.85
CA PRO A 179 -2.04 8.83 -21.02
C PRO A 179 -0.80 8.30 -21.77
N LYS A 180 0.23 7.90 -21.04
CA LYS A 180 1.44 7.33 -21.65
C LYS A 180 1.16 6.02 -22.39
N PHE A 181 0.26 5.22 -21.88
CA PHE A 181 -0.18 4.01 -22.55
C PHE A 181 -1.01 4.34 -23.81
N PHE A 182 -1.85 5.35 -23.77
CA PHE A 182 -2.65 5.76 -24.94
C PHE A 182 -1.76 6.28 -26.07
N GLU A 183 -0.74 7.07 -25.74
CA GLU A 183 0.29 7.50 -26.71
C GLU A 183 1.02 6.30 -27.32
N TYR A 184 1.49 5.37 -26.47
CA TYR A 184 2.16 4.15 -26.92
C TYR A 184 1.25 3.33 -27.85
N ARG A 185 -0.01 3.12 -27.47
CA ARG A 185 -0.99 2.38 -28.27
C ARG A 185 -1.23 3.04 -29.63
N SER A 186 -1.43 4.35 -29.63
CA SER A 186 -1.63 5.13 -30.86
C SER A 186 -0.43 5.01 -31.81
N ALA A 187 0.79 5.17 -31.29
CA ALA A 187 2.01 5.01 -32.08
C ALA A 187 2.15 3.60 -32.70
N HIS A 188 1.80 2.56 -31.93
CA HIS A 188 1.84 1.18 -32.44
C HIS A 188 0.76 0.87 -33.48
N GLN A 189 -0.43 1.42 -33.30
CA GLN A 189 -1.52 1.24 -34.26
C GLN A 189 -1.24 1.94 -35.59
N THR A 190 -0.63 3.12 -35.55
CA THR A 190 -0.26 3.88 -36.75
C THR A 190 1.04 3.39 -37.37
N LYS A 191 1.74 2.42 -36.76
CA LYS A 191 3.07 1.93 -37.19
C LYS A 191 4.13 3.05 -37.31
N ILE A 192 3.88 4.19 -36.71
CA ILE A 192 4.83 5.30 -36.64
C ILE A 192 5.51 5.20 -35.28
N ASP A 193 6.80 4.91 -35.26
CA ASP A 193 7.60 4.94 -34.04
C ASP A 193 7.77 6.39 -33.61
N SER A 194 7.31 6.73 -32.40
CA SER A 194 7.45 8.07 -31.83
C SER A 194 8.92 8.50 -31.66
N THR A 195 9.86 7.56 -31.65
CA THR A 195 11.29 7.86 -31.66
C THR A 195 11.76 8.45 -32.97
N MET A 196 11.04 8.20 -34.07
CA MET A 196 11.29 8.82 -35.39
C MET A 196 10.78 10.28 -35.45
N LEU A 197 9.91 10.69 -34.56
CA LEU A 197 9.39 12.07 -34.45
C LEU A 197 10.27 12.94 -33.54
N ASN A 198 11.47 12.52 -33.23
CA ASN A 198 12.41 13.34 -32.47
C ASN A 198 12.67 14.64 -33.27
N LYS A 199 12.29 15.79 -32.68
CA LYS A 199 12.45 17.11 -33.28
C LYS A 199 13.89 17.45 -33.68
N ASP A 200 14.85 16.74 -33.09
CA ASP A 200 16.28 16.89 -33.37
C ASP A 200 16.74 16.01 -34.54
N ASN A 201 15.89 15.10 -35.04
CA ASN A 201 16.20 14.23 -36.14
C ASN A 201 15.83 14.92 -37.47
N LYS A 202 16.80 15.50 -38.13
CA LYS A 202 16.64 16.21 -39.45
C LYS A 202 16.50 15.28 -40.64
N THR A 203 16.51 13.97 -40.45
CA THR A 203 16.29 12.97 -41.51
C THR A 203 14.82 12.67 -41.66
N MET A 204 14.21 13.14 -42.74
CA MET A 204 12.88 12.65 -43.13
C MET A 204 13.05 11.23 -43.69
N PRO A 205 12.22 10.25 -43.30
CA PRO A 205 12.17 8.97 -43.97
C PRO A 205 11.64 9.21 -45.40
N VAL A 206 12.36 8.67 -46.38
CA VAL A 206 11.98 8.65 -47.78
C VAL A 206 10.95 7.54 -48.01
#